data_3782def286647ee892f463f0ab4002dc
#
_entry.id   3782def286647ee892f463f0ab4002dc
#
_cell.length_a   1.000
_cell.length_b   1.000
_cell.length_c   1.000
_cell.angle_alpha   90.00
_cell.angle_beta   90.00
_cell.angle_gamma   90.00
#
_symmetry.space_group_name_H-M   'P 1'
#
loop_
_entity.id
_entity.type
_entity.pdbx_description
1 polymer ?
#
loop_
_entity_poly.entity_id
_entity_poly.type
_entity_poly.pdbx_seq_one_letter_code
_entity_poly.pdbx_strand_id
1 'polypeptide(L)' 'KAAGGRVWSPYFQELTEAKLKEAHKLGLKVVVWTVNDPWQIKKMIDLGVDGITTDRPDIVRRIMAERRMDLPLATPVQP' A
#
# COMPACT_ATOMS: atom_id res chain seq x y z
N LYS A 1 14.59 -12.27 10.46
CA LYS A 1 14.28 -12.17 9.94
C LYS A 1 13.77 -12.46 9.22
N ALA A 2 13.89 -12.25 10.39
CA ALA A 2 13.42 -13.03 9.33
C ALA A 2 13.55 -12.31 8.06
N ALA A 3 14.20 -12.94 7.22
CA ALA A 3 14.37 -12.39 5.92
C ALA A 3 13.00 -11.98 5.38
N GLY A 4 12.91 -10.82 4.82
CA GLY A 4 11.70 -10.35 4.21
C GLY A 4 10.61 -9.94 5.17
N GLY A 5 10.91 -9.95 6.46
CA GLY A 5 9.90 -9.59 7.42
C GLY A 5 9.78 -8.11 7.70
N ARG A 6 10.63 -7.31 7.12
CA ARG A 6 10.64 -5.90 7.42
C ARG A 6 9.61 -5.15 6.61
N VAL A 7 8.93 -4.24 7.27
CA VAL A 7 7.90 -3.41 6.66
C VAL A 7 8.26 -1.95 6.92
N TRP A 8 8.22 -1.16 5.87
CA TRP A 8 8.34 0.29 5.98
C TRP A 8 6.97 0.88 5.78
N SER A 9 6.54 1.71 6.72
CA SER A 9 5.17 2.21 6.73
C SER A 9 5.17 3.74 6.68
N PRO A 10 5.44 4.33 5.52
CA PRO A 10 5.48 5.78 5.40
C PRO A 10 4.09 6.37 5.28
N TYR A 11 3.98 7.65 5.63
CA TYR A 11 2.78 8.41 5.35
C TYR A 11 2.64 8.52 3.83
N PHE A 12 1.44 8.23 3.31
CA PHE A 12 1.29 8.05 1.86
C PHE A 12 1.68 9.29 1.04
N GLN A 13 1.48 10.48 1.60
CA GLN A 13 1.83 11.69 0.87
C GLN A 13 3.33 11.95 0.78
N GLU A 14 4.10 11.26 1.62
CA GLU A 14 5.55 11.39 1.60
C GLU A 14 6.21 10.35 0.72
N LEU A 15 5.45 9.39 0.25
CA LEU A 15 6.00 8.34 -0.58
C LEU A 15 6.16 8.81 -2.02
N THR A 16 7.32 8.54 -2.59
CA THR A 16 7.58 8.79 -4.01
C THR A 16 7.95 7.48 -4.67
N GLU A 17 7.90 7.47 -5.99
CA GLU A 17 8.27 6.28 -6.74
C GLU A 17 9.72 5.89 -6.45
N ALA A 18 10.59 6.88 -6.35
CA ALA A 18 11.99 6.62 -6.07
C ALA A 18 12.18 5.97 -4.70
N LYS A 19 11.47 6.46 -3.70
CA LYS A 19 11.54 5.88 -2.36
C LYS A 19 11.00 4.46 -2.33
N LEU A 20 9.91 4.23 -3.07
CA LEU A 20 9.31 2.92 -3.14
C LEU A 20 10.27 1.92 -3.77
N LYS A 21 10.88 2.30 -4.88
CA LYS A 21 11.84 1.44 -5.55
C LYS A 21 13.02 1.11 -4.66
N GLU A 22 13.50 2.11 -3.93
CA GLU A 22 14.62 1.88 -3.02
C GLU A 22 14.24 0.92 -1.90
N ALA A 23 13.06 1.08 -1.35
CA ALA A 23 12.59 0.18 -0.30
C ALA A 23 12.50 -1.25 -0.81
N HIS A 24 11.95 -1.42 -2.00
CA HIS A 24 11.84 -2.76 -2.58
C HIS A 24 13.21 -3.35 -2.86
N LYS A 25 14.15 -2.52 -3.30
CA LYS A 25 15.51 -2.96 -3.55
C LYS A 25 16.16 -3.48 -2.27
N LEU A 26 15.80 -2.89 -1.14
CA LEU A 26 16.30 -3.30 0.17
C LEU A 26 15.55 -4.49 0.76
N GLY A 27 14.56 -5.00 0.05
CA GLY A 27 13.78 -6.12 0.52
C GLY A 27 12.66 -5.75 1.49
N LEU A 28 12.32 -4.48 1.56
CA LEU A 28 11.25 -4.02 2.43
C LEU A 28 9.91 -4.11 1.73
N LYS A 29 8.88 -4.40 2.51
CA LYS A 29 7.51 -4.24 2.05
C LYS A 29 7.05 -2.85 2.44
N VAL A 30 6.28 -2.22 1.57
CA VAL A 30 5.84 -0.84 1.79
C VAL A 30 4.35 -0.81 2.00
N VAL A 31 3.94 -0.34 3.17
CA VAL A 31 2.52 -0.23 3.54
C VAL A 31 2.27 1.23 3.88
N VAL A 32 1.47 1.90 3.07
CA VAL A 32 1.17 3.31 3.31
C VAL A 32 -0.05 3.48 4.21
N TRP A 33 -0.14 4.62 4.89
CA TRP A 33 -1.23 4.91 5.82
C TRP A 33 -1.55 6.39 5.74
N THR A 34 -2.62 6.88 6.10
CA THR A 34 -3.94 6.26 6.09
C THR A 34 -4.63 6.80 4.85
N VAL A 35 -4.99 5.94 3.93
CA VAL A 35 -5.44 6.36 2.60
C VAL A 35 -6.92 6.04 2.48
N ASN A 36 -7.76 7.08 2.48
CA ASN A 36 -9.20 6.89 2.46
C ASN A 36 -9.88 7.42 1.20
N ASP A 37 -9.19 8.26 0.43
CA ASP A 37 -9.73 8.83 -0.78
C ASP A 37 -9.55 7.85 -1.94
N PRO A 38 -10.62 7.55 -2.70
CA PRO A 38 -10.52 6.55 -3.77
C PRO A 38 -9.42 6.86 -4.78
N TRP A 39 -9.26 8.11 -5.19
CA TRP A 39 -8.25 8.39 -6.21
C TRP A 39 -6.84 8.27 -5.64
N GLN A 40 -6.66 8.55 -4.36
CA GLN A 40 -5.37 8.36 -3.72
C GLN A 40 -5.06 6.88 -3.55
N ILE A 41 -6.08 6.08 -3.26
CA ILE A 41 -5.92 4.64 -3.21
C ILE A 41 -5.46 4.12 -4.57
N LYS A 42 -6.10 4.59 -5.63
CA LYS A 42 -5.69 4.21 -6.99
C LYS A 42 -4.24 4.58 -7.26
N LYS A 43 -3.86 5.77 -6.83
CA LYS A 43 -2.50 6.24 -7.04
C LYS A 43 -1.49 5.34 -6.32
N MET A 44 -1.79 4.95 -5.08
CA MET A 44 -0.89 4.08 -4.34
C MET A 44 -0.79 2.70 -4.96
N ILE A 45 -1.91 2.17 -5.43
CA ILE A 45 -1.90 0.89 -6.14
C ILE A 45 -1.05 0.97 -7.40
N ASP A 46 -1.20 2.06 -8.14
CA ASP A 46 -0.42 2.25 -9.37
C ASP A 46 1.07 2.38 -9.10
N LEU A 47 1.43 2.94 -7.95
CA LEU A 47 2.83 3.02 -7.57
C LEU A 47 3.43 1.66 -7.27
N GLY A 48 2.61 0.72 -6.82
CA GLY A 48 3.09 -0.62 -6.52
C GLY A 48 3.36 -0.88 -5.05
N VAL A 49 2.66 -0.18 -4.15
CA VAL A 49 2.82 -0.46 -2.72
C VAL A 49 2.35 -1.87 -2.40
N ASP A 50 2.88 -2.43 -1.34
CA ASP A 50 2.56 -3.79 -0.93
C ASP A 50 1.30 -3.87 -0.10
N GLY A 51 0.92 -2.76 0.53
CA GLY A 51 -0.29 -2.72 1.32
C GLY A 51 -0.73 -1.29 1.58
N ILE A 52 -1.98 -1.15 1.97
CA ILE A 52 -2.58 0.15 2.24
C ILE A 52 -3.38 0.04 3.53
N THR A 53 -3.07 0.92 4.47
CA THR A 53 -3.87 1.04 5.69
C THR A 53 -4.97 2.05 5.43
N THR A 54 -6.22 1.65 5.64
CA THR A 54 -7.36 2.48 5.29
C THR A 54 -8.53 2.22 6.22
N ASP A 55 -9.37 3.24 6.40
CA ASP A 55 -10.65 3.09 7.09
C ASP A 55 -11.71 2.51 6.15
N ARG A 56 -11.42 2.44 4.85
CA ARG A 56 -12.38 2.03 3.85
C ARG A 56 -11.84 0.87 3.02
N PRO A 57 -11.68 -0.30 3.64
CA PRO A 57 -11.16 -1.46 2.91
C PRO A 57 -12.07 -1.89 1.76
N ASP A 58 -13.37 -1.57 1.85
CA ASP A 58 -14.30 -1.86 0.77
C ASP A 58 -13.92 -1.14 -0.52
N ILE A 59 -13.46 0.11 -0.40
CA ILE A 59 -13.05 0.89 -1.57
C ILE A 59 -11.80 0.27 -2.20
N VAL A 60 -10.85 -0.11 -1.37
CA VAL A 60 -9.62 -0.73 -1.85
C VAL A 60 -9.94 -2.02 -2.62
N ARG A 61 -10.79 -2.85 -2.04
CA ARG A 61 -11.17 -4.11 -2.68
C ARG A 61 -11.85 -3.87 -4.03
N ARG A 62 -12.73 -2.88 -4.09
CA ARG A 62 -13.42 -2.58 -5.33
C ARG A 62 -12.44 -2.15 -6.41
N ILE A 63 -11.51 -1.28 -6.07
CA ILE A 63 -10.53 -0.80 -7.03
C ILE A 63 -9.66 -1.94 -7.54
N MET A 64 -9.22 -2.80 -6.65
CA MET A 64 -8.40 -3.93 -7.04
C MET A 64 -9.15 -4.91 -7.90
N ALA A 65 -10.42 -5.14 -7.59
CA ALA A 65 -11.25 -6.00 -8.41
C ALA A 65 -11.43 -5.44 -9.81
N GLU A 66 -11.62 -4.13 -9.91
CA GLU A 66 -11.74 -3.47 -11.21
C GLU A 66 -10.47 -3.61 -12.03
N ARG A 67 -9.34 -3.66 -11.37
CA ARG A 67 -8.05 -3.77 -12.05
C ARG A 67 -7.60 -5.20 -12.22
N ARG A 68 -8.37 -6.14 -11.70
CA ARG A 68 -8.06 -7.57 -11.78
C ARG A 68 -6.70 -7.87 -11.19
N MET A 69 -6.38 -7.21 -10.09
CA MET A 69 -5.13 -7.46 -9.40
C MET A 69 -5.29 -8.55 -8.37
N ASP A 70 -4.23 -9.33 -8.20
CA ASP A 70 -4.15 -10.17 -7.01
C ASP A 70 -4.09 -9.23 -5.82
N LEU A 71 -4.91 -9.51 -4.84
CA LEU A 71 -5.05 -8.57 -3.74
C LEU A 71 -3.83 -8.58 -2.85
N PRO A 72 -3.08 -7.48 -2.81
CA PRO A 72 -2.21 -7.29 -1.70
C PRO A 72 -3.07 -7.04 -0.48
N LEU A 73 -2.45 -7.08 0.64
CA LEU A 73 -3.14 -6.96 1.89
C LEU A 73 -3.74 -5.57 2.02
N ALA A 74 -5.05 -5.49 2.14
CA ALA A 74 -5.72 -4.27 2.52
C ALA A 74 -6.04 -4.39 4.01
N THR A 75 -5.36 -3.60 4.81
CA THR A 75 -5.50 -3.70 6.26
C THR A 75 -6.37 -2.56 6.76
N PRO A 76 -7.52 -2.84 7.34
CA PRO A 76 -8.34 -1.78 7.90
C PRO A 76 -7.63 -1.16 9.10
N VAL A 77 -7.93 0.12 9.32
CA VAL A 77 -7.43 0.78 10.51
C VAL A 77 -8.17 0.18 11.68
N GLN A 78 -7.44 -0.36 12.61
CA GLN A 78 -8.06 -1.03 13.73
C GLN A 78 -8.35 -0.03 14.84
N PRO A 79 -9.55 -0.08 15.35
CA PRO A 79 -9.80 0.64 16.57
C PRO A 79 -9.04 -0.02 17.71
#